data_f6305a9de439e20ab747204eb65ccb72
#
_entry.id   f6305a9de439e20ab747204eb65ccb72
#
_cell.length_a   1.000
_cell.length_b   1.000
_cell.length_c   1.000
_cell.angle_alpha   90.00
_cell.angle_beta   90.00
_cell.angle_gamma   90.00
#
_symmetry.space_group_name_H-M   'P 1'
#
loop_
_entity.id
_entity.type
_entity.pdbx_description
1 polymer ?
#
loop_
_entity_poly.entity_id
_entity_poly.type
_entity_poly.pdbx_seq_one_letter_code
_entity_poly.pdbx_strand_id
1 'polypeptide(L)'
;MNLTVQQGSFFYEKNSPIFSDINFSVDAGEILAILGPNGAGKTTLLRCITGMLRWRGGQSLLDGQPIHAMPSGKLWQKMAYVPQAKSASSAYTAFETVLLGRSSHLGAFSSPKQADMDKAWQAMEKLGIAHLAEKACNSISGGELQMVLIARALAAEPKVLILDEPESNLDFKNQLIVLDAMTDLARSGMTCIFNTHYPAHALQRADKSLLLSRGGDYIFGPTASVVTEENIRRAFGVEAVIGEIETPGHILPNVIPLNLASEETGAAQDPDRRSIATITIIAHSNAMAEGINGLLQEYAPLVVGRMGMPYRECGLYLINITLDGPRRTIRDLSHRLNLLPEISVKTTFAEGKF
;
A
#
# COMPACT_ATOMS: atom_id res chain seq x y z
N MET A 1 19.69 2.06 11.25
CA MET A 1 19.36 1.17 12.40
C MET A 1 18.41 0.12 11.88
N ASN A 2 18.69 -1.16 12.17
CA ASN A 2 17.87 -2.28 11.68
C ASN A 2 16.73 -2.58 12.67
N LEU A 3 15.52 -2.82 12.15
CA LEU A 3 14.38 -3.30 12.92
C LEU A 3 13.96 -4.67 12.38
N THR A 4 13.88 -5.66 13.25
CA THR A 4 13.49 -7.03 12.90
C THR A 4 12.35 -7.49 13.76
N VAL A 5 11.37 -8.18 13.16
CA VAL A 5 10.33 -8.93 13.88
C VAL A 5 10.57 -10.41 13.65
N GLN A 6 10.57 -11.18 14.73
CA GLN A 6 10.78 -12.63 14.72
C GLN A 6 9.58 -13.34 15.34
N GLN A 7 8.94 -14.19 14.55
CA GLN A 7 7.81 -15.04 14.95
C GLN A 7 6.67 -14.29 15.65
N GLY A 8 6.44 -13.02 15.22
CA GLY A 8 5.48 -12.11 15.83
C GLY A 8 4.04 -12.62 15.73
N SER A 9 3.41 -12.87 16.88
CA SER A 9 2.02 -13.31 16.94
C SER A 9 1.24 -12.48 17.95
N PHE A 10 0.01 -12.10 17.59
CA PHE A 10 -0.84 -11.32 18.48
C PHE A 10 -2.33 -11.68 18.33
N PHE A 11 -3.02 -11.67 19.44
CA PHE A 11 -4.46 -11.82 19.57
C PHE A 11 -4.99 -11.00 20.75
N TYR A 12 -6.17 -10.43 20.61
CA TYR A 12 -6.89 -9.83 21.74
C TYR A 12 -7.59 -10.91 22.55
N GLU A 13 -8.26 -11.84 21.88
CA GLU A 13 -8.95 -13.00 22.47
C GLU A 13 -8.24 -14.29 22.04
N LYS A 14 -8.12 -15.25 22.98
CA LYS A 14 -7.28 -16.45 22.83
C LYS A 14 -7.53 -17.28 21.57
N ASN A 15 -8.73 -17.23 21.01
CA ASN A 15 -9.14 -18.03 19.86
C ASN A 15 -9.29 -17.22 18.54
N SER A 16 -8.88 -15.95 18.53
CA SER A 16 -9.01 -15.07 17.36
C SER A 16 -7.67 -14.36 17.09
N PRO A 17 -6.71 -15.04 16.45
CA PRO A 17 -5.44 -14.41 16.10
C PRO A 17 -5.68 -13.28 15.09
N ILE A 18 -5.08 -12.11 15.35
CA ILE A 18 -5.02 -11.01 14.39
C ILE A 18 -4.00 -11.34 13.31
N PHE A 19 -2.84 -11.88 13.72
CA PHE A 19 -1.77 -12.40 12.87
C PHE A 19 -0.90 -13.37 13.67
N SER A 20 -0.24 -14.27 12.93
CA SER A 20 0.62 -15.31 13.50
C SER A 20 1.92 -15.43 12.72
N ASP A 21 3.01 -15.69 13.44
CA ASP A 21 4.34 -15.99 12.90
C ASP A 21 4.88 -14.94 11.90
N ILE A 22 4.62 -13.65 12.14
CA ILE A 22 5.14 -12.58 11.30
C ILE A 22 6.66 -12.49 11.44
N ASN A 23 7.33 -12.52 10.30
CA ASN A 23 8.79 -12.40 10.20
C ASN A 23 9.15 -11.37 9.12
N PHE A 24 9.91 -10.34 9.48
CA PHE A 24 10.45 -9.35 8.54
C PHE A 24 11.63 -8.57 9.12
N SER A 25 12.37 -7.91 8.25
CA SER A 25 13.45 -6.99 8.62
C SER A 25 13.49 -5.76 7.71
N VAL A 26 13.80 -4.62 8.32
CA VAL A 26 13.96 -3.32 7.63
C VAL A 26 15.31 -2.73 8.04
N ASP A 27 16.13 -2.36 7.07
CA ASP A 27 17.45 -1.82 7.28
C ASP A 27 17.48 -0.29 7.36
N ALA A 28 18.63 0.27 7.75
CA ALA A 28 18.80 1.70 7.81
C ALA A 28 18.62 2.34 6.42
N GLY A 29 17.80 3.37 6.35
CA GLY A 29 17.52 4.07 5.09
C GLY A 29 16.45 3.41 4.22
N GLU A 30 15.89 2.28 4.64
CA GLU A 30 14.77 1.65 3.94
C GLU A 30 13.42 2.15 4.43
N ILE A 31 12.45 2.12 3.52
CA ILE A 31 11.04 2.38 3.77
C ILE A 31 10.26 1.06 3.68
N LEU A 32 9.56 0.70 4.76
CA LEU A 32 8.60 -0.41 4.79
C LEU A 32 7.18 0.12 4.77
N ALA A 33 6.37 -0.30 3.79
CA ALA A 33 4.93 -0.11 3.79
C ALA A 33 4.20 -1.32 4.36
N ILE A 34 3.33 -1.11 5.35
CA ILE A 34 2.40 -2.14 5.85
C ILE A 34 1.05 -1.89 5.19
N LEU A 35 0.68 -2.78 4.28
CA LEU A 35 -0.53 -2.73 3.47
C LEU A 35 -1.62 -3.66 4.01
N GLY A 36 -2.85 -3.39 3.66
CA GLY A 36 -3.99 -4.25 3.93
C GLY A 36 -5.29 -3.49 4.12
N PRO A 37 -6.43 -4.16 4.01
CA PRO A 37 -7.74 -3.54 4.19
C PRO A 37 -7.96 -3.05 5.62
N ASN A 38 -9.02 -2.26 5.81
CA ASN A 38 -9.43 -1.83 7.15
C ASN A 38 -9.80 -3.07 8.00
N GLY A 39 -9.32 -3.10 9.24
CA GLY A 39 -9.51 -4.22 10.15
C GLY A 39 -8.51 -5.38 9.99
N ALA A 40 -7.54 -5.34 9.05
CA ALA A 40 -6.52 -6.37 8.91
C ALA A 40 -5.46 -6.38 10.04
N GLY A 41 -5.48 -5.40 10.95
CA GLY A 41 -4.55 -5.37 12.08
C GLY A 41 -3.32 -4.49 11.90
N LYS A 42 -3.25 -3.64 10.88
CA LYS A 42 -2.09 -2.77 10.58
C LYS A 42 -1.64 -1.93 11.78
N THR A 43 -2.53 -1.14 12.38
CA THR A 43 -2.24 -0.34 13.60
C THR A 43 -1.86 -1.23 14.79
N THR A 44 -2.47 -2.42 14.93
CA THR A 44 -2.11 -3.38 15.96
C THR A 44 -0.68 -3.89 15.76
N LEU A 45 -0.31 -4.20 14.51
CA LEU A 45 1.05 -4.60 14.16
C LEU A 45 2.07 -3.49 14.50
N LEU A 46 1.81 -2.23 14.13
CA LEU A 46 2.67 -1.10 14.49
C LEU A 46 2.84 -0.97 16.01
N ARG A 47 1.77 -1.14 16.78
CA ARG A 47 1.81 -1.10 18.25
C ARG A 47 2.61 -2.27 18.86
N CYS A 48 2.55 -3.45 18.24
CA CYS A 48 3.39 -4.58 18.65
C CYS A 48 4.86 -4.35 18.30
N ILE A 49 5.15 -3.85 17.10
CA ILE A 49 6.51 -3.50 16.64
C ILE A 49 7.16 -2.51 17.60
N THR A 50 6.42 -1.48 18.06
CA THR A 50 6.92 -0.44 18.97
C THR A 50 7.00 -0.87 20.43
N GLY A 51 6.46 -2.04 20.78
CA GLY A 51 6.34 -2.48 22.17
C GLY A 51 5.22 -1.81 22.97
N MET A 52 4.36 -0.97 22.35
CA MET A 52 3.13 -0.43 22.98
C MET A 52 2.13 -1.53 23.30
N LEU A 53 2.08 -2.57 22.46
CA LEU A 53 1.40 -3.83 22.74
C LEU A 53 2.45 -4.93 22.84
N ARG A 54 2.33 -5.75 23.89
CA ARG A 54 3.23 -6.88 24.06
C ARG A 54 2.84 -8.01 23.12
N TRP A 55 3.78 -8.50 22.33
CA TRP A 55 3.62 -9.72 21.55
C TRP A 55 3.11 -10.87 22.42
N ARG A 56 2.25 -11.69 21.89
CA ARG A 56 1.79 -12.95 22.52
C ARG A 56 2.74 -14.11 22.20
N GLY A 57 3.42 -14.05 21.06
CA GLY A 57 4.52 -14.91 20.64
C GLY A 57 5.51 -14.09 19.84
N GLY A 58 6.79 -14.45 19.88
CA GLY A 58 7.84 -13.73 19.17
C GLY A 58 8.25 -12.40 19.79
N GLN A 59 8.96 -11.57 19.03
CA GLN A 59 9.51 -10.30 19.51
C GLN A 59 9.90 -9.34 18.39
N SER A 60 10.04 -8.07 18.75
CA SER A 60 10.70 -7.05 17.93
C SER A 60 12.13 -6.81 18.45
N LEU A 61 13.06 -6.69 17.54
CA LEU A 61 14.48 -6.39 17.81
C LEU A 61 14.88 -5.08 17.16
N LEU A 62 15.66 -4.27 17.87
CA LEU A 62 16.27 -3.05 17.34
C LEU A 62 17.79 -3.23 17.38
N ASP A 63 18.46 -3.32 16.22
CA ASP A 63 19.87 -3.72 16.09
C ASP A 63 20.21 -5.01 16.87
N GLY A 64 19.34 -6.03 16.75
CA GLY A 64 19.48 -7.32 17.43
C GLY A 64 19.14 -7.32 18.91
N GLN A 65 18.80 -6.17 19.51
CA GLN A 65 18.42 -6.08 20.92
C GLN A 65 16.88 -6.12 21.07
N PRO A 66 16.33 -7.02 21.91
CA PRO A 66 14.89 -7.07 22.13
C PRO A 66 14.33 -5.76 22.68
N ILE A 67 13.31 -5.20 22.02
CA ILE A 67 12.70 -3.92 22.40
C ILE A 67 12.14 -3.94 23.84
N HIS A 68 11.54 -5.06 24.24
CA HIS A 68 10.99 -5.20 25.58
C HIS A 68 12.03 -5.23 26.72
N ALA A 69 13.31 -5.49 26.39
CA ALA A 69 14.43 -5.45 27.33
C ALA A 69 15.08 -4.06 27.41
N MET A 70 14.70 -3.13 26.54
CA MET A 70 15.24 -1.76 26.52
C MET A 70 14.52 -0.87 27.54
N PRO A 71 15.23 -0.04 28.31
CA PRO A 71 14.59 1.02 29.09
C PRO A 71 13.75 1.95 28.20
N SER A 72 12.52 2.26 28.62
CA SER A 72 11.58 3.05 27.80
C SER A 72 12.18 4.36 27.27
N GLY A 73 12.87 5.13 28.13
CA GLY A 73 13.52 6.39 27.70
C GLY A 73 14.54 6.16 26.56
N LYS A 74 15.38 5.11 26.66
CA LYS A 74 16.34 4.78 25.60
C LYS A 74 15.69 4.28 24.32
N LEU A 75 14.58 3.54 24.42
CA LEU A 75 13.82 3.10 23.25
C LEU A 75 13.26 4.30 22.48
N TRP A 76 12.56 5.21 23.17
CA TRP A 76 11.94 6.38 22.56
C TRP A 76 12.90 7.50 22.13
N GLN A 77 14.17 7.42 22.51
CA GLN A 77 15.25 8.22 21.90
C GLN A 77 15.66 7.66 20.53
N LYS A 78 15.51 6.36 20.30
CA LYS A 78 15.92 5.70 19.06
C LYS A 78 14.78 5.49 18.07
N MET A 79 13.55 5.43 18.57
CA MET A 79 12.34 5.16 17.81
C MET A 79 11.28 6.21 18.11
N ALA A 80 10.56 6.67 17.10
CA ALA A 80 9.42 7.55 17.28
C ALA A 80 8.18 7.00 16.57
N TYR A 81 7.01 7.24 17.16
CA TYR A 81 5.71 6.85 16.62
C TYR A 81 4.85 8.08 16.39
N VAL A 82 4.36 8.21 15.16
CA VAL A 82 3.43 9.25 14.73
C VAL A 82 2.06 8.61 14.58
N PRO A 83 1.10 8.91 15.44
CA PRO A 83 -0.27 8.43 15.29
C PRO A 83 -0.97 9.12 14.13
N GLN A 84 -2.03 8.51 13.62
CA GLN A 84 -2.94 9.15 12.68
C GLN A 84 -3.45 10.48 13.25
N ALA A 85 -3.33 11.57 12.48
CA ALA A 85 -3.84 12.87 12.90
C ALA A 85 -5.38 12.81 13.01
N LYS A 86 -5.86 12.93 14.24
CA LYS A 86 -7.26 13.21 14.55
C LYS A 86 -7.33 14.68 14.94
N SER A 87 -8.51 15.31 14.79
CA SER A 87 -8.68 16.72 15.17
C SER A 87 -8.02 16.99 16.52
N ALA A 88 -7.11 17.97 16.56
CA ALA A 88 -6.44 18.34 17.80
C ALA A 88 -7.44 19.05 18.72
N SER A 89 -7.68 18.47 19.87
CA SER A 89 -8.39 19.14 20.98
C SER A 89 -7.46 20.00 21.84
N SER A 90 -6.16 20.04 21.50
CA SER A 90 -5.12 20.71 22.28
C SER A 90 -5.00 22.18 21.89
N ALA A 91 -4.97 23.05 22.90
CA ALA A 91 -4.69 24.47 22.76
C ALA A 91 -3.18 24.79 22.67
N TYR A 92 -2.29 23.77 22.73
CA TYR A 92 -0.86 23.98 22.56
C TYR A 92 -0.55 24.53 21.17
N THR A 93 0.45 25.42 21.09
CA THR A 93 1.01 25.86 19.82
C THR A 93 1.71 24.71 19.10
N ALA A 94 1.96 24.89 17.79
CA ALA A 94 2.72 23.91 17.01
C ALA A 94 4.12 23.72 17.61
N PHE A 95 4.79 24.81 18.01
CA PHE A 95 6.13 24.73 18.64
C PHE A 95 6.08 23.98 19.97
N GLU A 96 5.15 24.28 20.86
CA GLU A 96 5.01 23.55 22.13
C GLU A 96 4.75 22.05 21.88
N THR A 97 3.91 21.73 20.89
CA THR A 97 3.64 20.33 20.51
C THR A 97 4.91 19.64 20.01
N VAL A 98 5.73 20.30 19.19
CA VAL A 98 7.00 19.74 18.71
C VAL A 98 8.00 19.58 19.86
N LEU A 99 8.06 20.54 20.77
CA LEU A 99 8.95 20.49 21.93
C LEU A 99 8.64 19.30 22.87
N LEU A 100 7.37 18.85 22.95
CA LEU A 100 7.04 17.61 23.66
C LEU A 100 7.77 16.38 23.15
N GLY A 101 8.27 16.39 21.89
CA GLY A 101 9.11 15.33 21.33
C GLY A 101 10.41 15.14 22.09
N ARG A 102 10.90 16.17 22.80
CA ARG A 102 12.12 16.09 23.63
C ARG A 102 11.93 15.37 24.96
N SER A 103 10.70 15.00 25.32
CA SER A 103 10.39 14.38 26.63
C SER A 103 11.23 13.14 26.93
N SER A 104 11.61 12.35 25.92
CA SER A 104 12.48 11.18 26.11
C SER A 104 13.92 11.51 26.49
N HIS A 105 14.34 12.78 26.31
CA HIS A 105 15.68 13.29 26.66
C HIS A 105 15.68 14.03 27.99
N LEU A 106 14.51 14.31 28.55
CA LEU A 106 14.39 15.05 29.81
C LEU A 106 14.24 14.09 30.99
N GLY A 107 14.81 14.46 32.13
CA GLY A 107 14.54 13.80 33.40
C GLY A 107 13.11 14.10 33.88
N ALA A 108 12.57 13.27 34.76
CA ALA A 108 11.17 13.34 35.24
C ALA A 108 10.76 14.72 35.80
N PHE A 109 11.70 15.52 36.30
CA PHE A 109 11.46 16.84 36.87
C PHE A 109 12.24 17.96 36.16
N SER A 110 12.72 17.69 34.94
CA SER A 110 13.51 18.67 34.18
C SER A 110 12.62 19.44 33.21
N SER A 111 12.79 20.75 33.16
CA SER A 111 12.23 21.58 32.10
C SER A 111 13.11 21.57 30.85
N PRO A 112 12.53 21.75 29.66
CA PRO A 112 13.31 21.89 28.42
C PRO A 112 14.32 23.04 28.52
N LYS A 113 15.53 22.78 28.03
CA LYS A 113 16.60 23.79 27.96
C LYS A 113 16.65 24.41 26.56
N GLN A 114 17.48 25.45 26.39
CA GLN A 114 17.66 26.08 25.07
C GLN A 114 18.00 25.06 23.97
N ALA A 115 18.90 24.11 24.26
CA ALA A 115 19.26 23.06 23.30
C ALA A 115 18.07 22.19 22.86
N ASP A 116 17.07 21.96 23.71
CA ASP A 116 15.84 21.23 23.37
C ASP A 116 14.93 22.08 22.50
N MET A 117 14.83 23.38 22.77
CA MET A 117 14.11 24.35 21.95
C MET A 117 14.73 24.45 20.54
N ASP A 118 16.07 24.53 20.46
CA ASP A 118 16.80 24.56 19.20
C ASP A 118 16.52 23.29 18.36
N LYS A 119 16.45 22.11 18.98
CA LYS A 119 16.12 20.85 18.30
C LYS A 119 14.67 20.82 17.81
N ALA A 120 13.74 21.31 18.61
CA ALA A 120 12.33 21.45 18.18
C ALA A 120 12.21 22.41 17.00
N TRP A 121 12.92 23.52 17.02
CA TRP A 121 12.96 24.49 15.94
C TRP A 121 13.55 23.90 14.67
N GLN A 122 14.72 23.22 14.76
CA GLN A 122 15.35 22.52 13.64
C GLN A 122 14.42 21.48 12.99
N ALA A 123 13.63 20.76 13.79
CA ALA A 123 12.65 19.81 13.27
C ALA A 123 11.53 20.49 12.47
N MET A 124 11.06 21.66 12.93
CA MET A 124 10.05 22.46 12.21
C MET A 124 10.64 23.05 10.91
N GLU A 125 11.86 23.56 10.93
CA GLU A 125 12.54 24.08 9.75
C GLU A 125 12.77 23.00 8.70
N LYS A 126 13.20 21.81 9.12
CA LYS A 126 13.43 20.66 8.24
C LYS A 126 12.19 20.25 7.45
N LEU A 127 11.01 20.44 8.04
CA LEU A 127 9.72 20.15 7.40
C LEU A 127 9.04 21.38 6.78
N GLY A 128 9.70 22.54 6.80
CA GLY A 128 9.17 23.79 6.22
C GLY A 128 7.98 24.38 6.96
N ILE A 129 7.75 24.00 8.22
CA ILE A 129 6.58 24.43 9.03
C ILE A 129 6.90 25.42 10.14
N ALA A 130 8.08 26.05 10.13
CA ALA A 130 8.46 27.07 11.09
C ALA A 130 7.44 28.23 11.21
N HIS A 131 6.76 28.57 10.11
CA HIS A 131 5.72 29.59 10.04
C HIS A 131 4.45 29.26 10.85
N LEU A 132 4.31 28.01 11.32
CA LEU A 132 3.19 27.55 12.15
C LEU A 132 3.49 27.64 13.65
N ALA A 133 4.73 27.96 14.06
CA ALA A 133 5.21 27.81 15.42
C ALA A 133 4.25 28.38 16.49
N GLU A 134 3.75 29.58 16.26
CA GLU A 134 2.85 30.30 17.19
C GLU A 134 1.36 29.94 17.02
N LYS A 135 1.00 29.17 16.00
CA LYS A 135 -0.40 28.80 15.78
C LYS A 135 -0.80 27.67 16.73
N ALA A 136 -1.99 27.76 17.29
CA ALA A 136 -2.56 26.67 18.09
C ALA A 136 -2.90 25.45 17.19
N CYS A 137 -2.62 24.25 17.66
CA CYS A 137 -2.83 23.03 16.88
C CYS A 137 -4.29 22.79 16.49
N ASN A 138 -5.24 23.34 17.21
CA ASN A 138 -6.68 23.28 16.88
C ASN A 138 -7.12 24.30 15.81
N SER A 139 -6.23 25.21 15.39
CA SER A 139 -6.51 26.25 14.39
C SER A 139 -5.81 26.03 13.04
N ILE A 140 -5.06 24.93 12.90
CA ILE A 140 -4.36 24.58 11.67
C ILE A 140 -5.08 23.45 10.92
N SER A 141 -4.78 23.31 9.61
CA SER A 141 -5.36 22.25 8.79
C SER A 141 -4.88 20.86 9.22
N GLY A 142 -5.61 19.80 8.81
CA GLY A 142 -5.22 18.42 9.10
C GLY A 142 -3.84 18.06 8.56
N GLY A 143 -3.47 18.55 7.37
CA GLY A 143 -2.14 18.35 6.79
C GLY A 143 -1.05 19.08 7.58
N GLU A 144 -1.29 20.34 7.98
CA GLU A 144 -0.35 21.07 8.82
C GLU A 144 -0.19 20.39 10.19
N LEU A 145 -1.27 19.88 10.78
CA LEU A 145 -1.21 19.13 12.03
C LEU A 145 -0.39 17.84 11.86
N GLN A 146 -0.57 17.12 10.77
CA GLN A 146 0.22 15.90 10.49
C GLN A 146 1.72 16.23 10.41
N MET A 147 2.09 17.32 9.75
CA MET A 147 3.48 17.78 9.69
C MET A 147 4.02 18.19 11.06
N VAL A 148 3.21 18.82 11.91
CA VAL A 148 3.58 19.12 13.31
C VAL A 148 3.80 17.85 14.12
N LEU A 149 3.00 16.79 13.93
CA LEU A 149 3.18 15.50 14.60
C LEU A 149 4.45 14.79 14.13
N ILE A 150 4.79 14.89 12.84
CA ILE A 150 6.06 14.37 12.30
C ILE A 150 7.23 15.18 12.87
N ALA A 151 7.15 16.52 12.91
CA ALA A 151 8.18 17.36 13.52
C ALA A 151 8.40 17.01 15.00
N ARG A 152 7.33 16.78 15.75
CA ARG A 152 7.41 16.31 17.14
C ARG A 152 8.20 15.00 17.25
N ALA A 153 7.93 14.06 16.37
CA ALA A 153 8.68 12.80 16.33
C ALA A 153 10.15 13.01 15.99
N LEU A 154 10.47 13.89 15.04
CA LEU A 154 11.84 14.21 14.63
C LEU A 154 12.62 14.97 15.71
N ALA A 155 11.96 15.77 16.53
CA ALA A 155 12.61 16.48 17.65
C ALA A 155 13.27 15.51 18.64
N ALA A 156 12.80 14.27 18.75
CA ALA A 156 13.46 13.21 19.52
C ALA A 156 14.75 12.67 18.86
N GLU A 157 15.10 13.11 17.65
CA GLU A 157 16.25 12.63 16.86
C GLU A 157 16.27 11.08 16.68
N PRO A 158 15.14 10.46 16.32
CA PRO A 158 15.05 9.02 16.24
C PRO A 158 15.85 8.47 15.05
N LYS A 159 16.15 7.17 15.09
CA LYS A 159 16.73 6.41 13.98
C LYS A 159 15.68 5.59 13.23
N VAL A 160 14.56 5.31 13.88
CA VAL A 160 13.40 4.61 13.31
C VAL A 160 12.17 5.47 13.50
N LEU A 161 11.48 5.78 12.42
CA LEU A 161 10.23 6.54 12.39
C LEU A 161 9.09 5.63 11.97
N ILE A 162 8.06 5.52 12.80
CA ILE A 162 6.89 4.71 12.54
C ILE A 162 5.67 5.62 12.45
N LEU A 163 4.91 5.52 11.34
CA LEU A 163 3.79 6.39 11.05
C LEU A 163 2.52 5.55 10.81
N ASP A 164 1.45 5.92 11.52
CA ASP A 164 0.16 5.24 11.41
C ASP A 164 -0.77 6.04 10.49
N GLU A 165 -0.97 5.57 9.26
CA GLU A 165 -1.76 6.19 8.20
C GLU A 165 -1.45 7.69 8.00
N PRO A 166 -0.18 8.06 7.75
CA PRO A 166 0.26 9.45 7.76
C PRO A 166 -0.39 10.33 6.69
N GLU A 167 -0.89 9.74 5.60
CA GLU A 167 -1.53 10.43 4.49
C GLU A 167 -3.06 10.42 4.55
N SER A 168 -3.66 9.74 5.53
CA SER A 168 -5.12 9.61 5.64
C SER A 168 -5.79 10.94 5.95
N ASN A 169 -6.94 11.19 5.30
CA ASN A 169 -7.74 12.40 5.44
C ASN A 169 -7.03 13.70 5.02
N LEU A 170 -5.95 13.60 4.25
CA LEU A 170 -5.25 14.73 3.66
C LEU A 170 -5.69 14.95 2.20
N ASP A 171 -5.65 16.18 1.73
CA ASP A 171 -5.75 16.51 0.31
C ASP A 171 -4.49 16.05 -0.45
N PHE A 172 -4.55 15.99 -1.77
CA PHE A 172 -3.46 15.51 -2.62
C PHE A 172 -2.14 16.24 -2.39
N LYS A 173 -2.18 17.56 -2.17
CA LYS A 173 -0.98 18.35 -1.90
C LYS A 173 -0.31 17.90 -0.60
N ASN A 174 -1.08 17.80 0.47
CA ASN A 174 -0.58 17.43 1.78
C ASN A 174 -0.13 15.95 1.83
N GLN A 175 -0.81 15.05 1.09
CA GLN A 175 -0.34 13.66 0.93
C GLN A 175 1.06 13.61 0.31
N LEU A 176 1.29 14.35 -0.78
CA LEU A 176 2.61 14.41 -1.42
C LEU A 176 3.67 14.97 -0.48
N ILE A 177 3.40 16.06 0.23
CA ILE A 177 4.34 16.66 1.19
C ILE A 177 4.76 15.65 2.25
N VAL A 178 3.82 14.89 2.82
CA VAL A 178 4.11 13.86 3.83
C VAL A 178 4.93 12.72 3.26
N LEU A 179 4.57 12.21 2.08
CA LEU A 179 5.28 11.12 1.42
C LEU A 179 6.70 11.52 0.99
N ASP A 180 6.88 12.75 0.50
CA ASP A 180 8.19 13.29 0.13
C ASP A 180 9.06 13.47 1.37
N ALA A 181 8.51 14.03 2.46
CA ALA A 181 9.23 14.15 3.73
C ALA A 181 9.72 12.80 4.26
N MET A 182 8.89 11.74 4.17
CA MET A 182 9.31 10.37 4.55
C MET A 182 10.45 9.86 3.66
N THR A 183 10.37 10.09 2.36
CA THR A 183 11.40 9.68 1.40
C THR A 183 12.74 10.38 1.70
N ASP A 184 12.72 11.68 1.99
CA ASP A 184 13.93 12.46 2.32
C ASP A 184 14.53 12.02 3.66
N LEU A 185 13.69 11.68 4.65
CA LEU A 185 14.13 11.13 5.91
C LEU A 185 14.82 9.77 5.73
N ALA A 186 14.25 8.88 4.91
CA ALA A 186 14.88 7.60 4.60
C ALA A 186 16.20 7.77 3.87
N ARG A 187 16.27 8.64 2.86
CA ARG A 187 17.53 8.98 2.16
C ARG A 187 18.61 9.53 3.10
N SER A 188 18.21 10.19 4.20
CA SER A 188 19.14 10.63 5.24
C SER A 188 19.61 9.51 6.18
N GLY A 189 19.24 8.25 5.94
CA GLY A 189 19.63 7.07 6.69
C GLY A 189 18.67 6.68 7.82
N MET A 190 17.48 7.31 7.91
CA MET A 190 16.44 6.92 8.87
C MET A 190 15.67 5.72 8.35
N THR A 191 15.36 4.75 9.20
CA THR A 191 14.43 3.66 8.86
C THR A 191 13.00 4.18 9.00
N CYS A 192 12.18 4.09 7.94
CA CYS A 192 10.81 4.55 7.96
C CYS A 192 9.85 3.36 7.80
N ILE A 193 8.83 3.28 8.65
CA ILE A 193 7.77 2.27 8.56
C ILE A 193 6.44 3.03 8.58
N PHE A 194 5.61 2.79 7.61
CA PHE A 194 4.26 3.37 7.60
C PHE A 194 3.22 2.32 7.20
N ASN A 195 2.03 2.44 7.74
CA ASN A 195 0.92 1.68 7.22
C ASN A 195 0.05 2.56 6.31
N THR A 196 -0.52 1.93 5.32
CA THR A 196 -1.40 2.58 4.35
C THR A 196 -2.43 1.59 3.82
N HIS A 197 -3.52 2.13 3.29
CA HIS A 197 -4.48 1.38 2.50
C HIS A 197 -4.40 1.74 1.00
N TYR A 198 -3.38 2.51 0.59
CA TYR A 198 -3.11 2.89 -0.79
C TYR A 198 -1.91 2.12 -1.36
N PRO A 199 -2.13 1.02 -2.13
CA PRO A 199 -1.02 0.24 -2.70
C PRO A 199 -0.13 1.06 -3.65
N ALA A 200 -0.68 2.08 -4.32
CA ALA A 200 0.08 2.98 -5.19
C ALA A 200 1.16 3.76 -4.41
N HIS A 201 0.86 4.23 -3.20
CA HIS A 201 1.84 4.93 -2.37
C HIS A 201 3.00 4.02 -1.96
N ALA A 202 2.71 2.75 -1.67
CA ALA A 202 3.75 1.77 -1.39
C ALA A 202 4.65 1.54 -2.61
N LEU A 203 4.07 1.30 -3.81
CA LEU A 203 4.84 1.12 -5.05
C LEU A 203 5.73 2.32 -5.38
N GLN A 204 5.27 3.54 -5.07
CA GLN A 204 6.00 4.77 -5.38
C GLN A 204 7.09 5.11 -4.37
N ARG A 205 7.01 4.63 -3.13
CA ARG A 205 7.83 5.13 -2.02
C ARG A 205 8.55 4.06 -1.21
N ALA A 206 8.04 2.82 -1.15
CA ALA A 206 8.56 1.81 -0.25
C ALA A 206 9.50 0.83 -0.96
N ASP A 207 10.60 0.51 -0.30
CA ASP A 207 11.55 -0.51 -0.74
C ASP A 207 10.98 -1.90 -0.51
N LYS A 208 10.38 -2.10 0.65
CA LYS A 208 9.74 -3.35 1.07
C LYS A 208 8.30 -3.12 1.47
N SER A 209 7.49 -4.14 1.30
CA SER A 209 6.09 -4.13 1.74
C SER A 209 5.75 -5.37 2.53
N LEU A 210 4.85 -5.20 3.49
CA LEU A 210 4.18 -6.27 4.21
C LEU A 210 2.68 -6.13 3.98
N LEU A 211 2.08 -7.04 3.25
CA LEU A 211 0.66 -7.05 2.93
C LEU A 211 -0.07 -7.98 3.89
N LEU A 212 -0.95 -7.42 4.72
CA LEU A 212 -1.83 -8.16 5.63
C LEU A 212 -3.17 -8.42 4.96
N SER A 213 -3.64 -9.65 5.08
CA SER A 213 -4.99 -10.05 4.69
C SER A 213 -5.91 -10.17 5.93
N ARG A 214 -7.22 -10.12 5.72
CA ARG A 214 -8.16 -10.51 6.77
C ARG A 214 -7.96 -11.99 7.09
N GLY A 215 -7.86 -12.35 8.38
CA GLY A 215 -7.58 -13.73 8.81
C GLY A 215 -6.13 -13.96 9.25
N GLY A 216 -5.26 -12.95 9.12
CA GLY A 216 -3.92 -12.97 9.71
C GLY A 216 -2.82 -13.47 8.81
N ASP A 217 -3.14 -13.86 7.56
CA ASP A 217 -2.14 -14.16 6.54
C ASP A 217 -1.38 -12.91 6.13
N TYR A 218 -0.10 -13.06 5.79
CA TYR A 218 0.71 -11.96 5.31
C TYR A 218 1.68 -12.38 4.21
N ILE A 219 2.11 -11.41 3.42
CA ILE A 219 3.17 -11.54 2.42
C ILE A 219 4.18 -10.42 2.68
N PHE A 220 5.48 -10.75 2.74
CA PHE A 220 6.55 -9.77 2.93
C PHE A 220 7.64 -9.93 1.87
N GLY A 221 8.19 -8.83 1.39
CA GLY A 221 9.30 -8.81 0.45
C GLY A 221 9.50 -7.45 -0.22
N PRO A 222 10.29 -7.39 -1.32
CA PRO A 222 10.38 -6.19 -2.16
C PRO A 222 9.00 -5.75 -2.62
N THR A 223 8.74 -4.43 -2.59
CA THR A 223 7.39 -3.90 -2.83
C THR A 223 6.79 -4.36 -4.16
N ALA A 224 7.57 -4.36 -5.24
CA ALA A 224 7.10 -4.80 -6.55
C ALA A 224 6.68 -6.29 -6.60
N SER A 225 7.26 -7.13 -5.73
CA SER A 225 6.90 -8.55 -5.63
C SER A 225 5.69 -8.79 -4.72
N VAL A 226 5.43 -7.90 -3.78
CA VAL A 226 4.32 -8.00 -2.83
C VAL A 226 3.06 -7.36 -3.39
N VAL A 227 3.18 -6.19 -4.01
CA VAL A 227 2.05 -5.45 -4.60
C VAL A 227 1.86 -5.95 -6.03
N THR A 228 1.11 -7.03 -6.19
CA THR A 228 0.71 -7.63 -7.46
C THR A 228 -0.82 -7.62 -7.58
N GLU A 229 -1.35 -7.71 -8.79
CA GLU A 229 -2.80 -7.76 -9.04
C GLU A 229 -3.45 -8.93 -8.27
N GLU A 230 -2.79 -10.09 -8.26
CA GLU A 230 -3.26 -11.28 -7.53
C GLU A 230 -3.29 -11.05 -6.01
N ASN A 231 -2.23 -10.48 -5.44
CA ASN A 231 -2.15 -10.22 -4.01
C ASN A 231 -3.14 -9.13 -3.58
N ILE A 232 -3.36 -8.11 -4.42
CA ILE A 232 -4.39 -7.07 -4.20
C ILE A 232 -5.78 -7.70 -4.23
N ARG A 233 -6.07 -8.53 -5.23
CA ARG A 233 -7.33 -9.26 -5.30
C ARG A 233 -7.58 -10.10 -4.05
N ARG A 234 -6.58 -10.86 -3.63
CA ARG A 234 -6.67 -11.73 -2.44
C ARG A 234 -6.85 -10.94 -1.14
N ALA A 235 -6.10 -9.87 -0.93
CA ALA A 235 -6.10 -9.12 0.32
C ALA A 235 -7.25 -8.12 0.43
N PHE A 236 -7.56 -7.40 -0.65
CA PHE A 236 -8.55 -6.31 -0.66
C PHE A 236 -9.90 -6.74 -1.24
N GLY A 237 -9.99 -7.88 -1.92
CA GLY A 237 -11.23 -8.32 -2.57
C GLY A 237 -11.61 -7.45 -3.78
N VAL A 238 -10.63 -6.91 -4.49
CA VAL A 238 -10.84 -6.07 -5.67
C VAL A 238 -9.99 -6.55 -6.85
N GLU A 239 -10.55 -6.51 -8.05
CA GLU A 239 -9.78 -6.61 -9.29
C GLU A 239 -9.09 -5.26 -9.51
N ALA A 240 -7.80 -5.29 -9.78
CA ALA A 240 -7.01 -4.09 -10.05
C ALA A 240 -6.05 -4.35 -11.21
N VAL A 241 -5.64 -3.27 -11.86
CA VAL A 241 -4.53 -3.27 -12.83
C VAL A 241 -3.38 -2.49 -12.25
N ILE A 242 -2.19 -3.06 -12.33
CA ILE A 242 -0.94 -2.37 -12.01
C ILE A 242 -0.30 -1.96 -13.33
N GLY A 243 -0.09 -0.67 -13.51
CA GLY A 243 0.49 -0.09 -14.70
C GLY A 243 1.43 1.05 -14.37
N GLU A 244 2.15 1.49 -15.38
CA GLU A 244 3.05 2.62 -15.30
C GLU A 244 2.42 3.83 -15.99
N ILE A 245 2.51 4.99 -15.35
CA ILE A 245 2.09 6.28 -15.93
C ILE A 245 3.35 7.03 -16.30
N GLU A 246 3.55 7.25 -17.60
CA GLU A 246 4.63 8.09 -18.10
C GLU A 246 4.29 9.57 -17.85
N THR A 247 5.19 10.25 -17.17
CA THR A 247 5.16 11.70 -16.97
C THR A 247 6.47 12.32 -17.49
N PRO A 248 6.53 13.62 -17.80
CA PRO A 248 7.79 14.25 -18.17
C PRO A 248 8.87 14.06 -17.11
N GLY A 249 9.81 13.12 -17.37
CA GLY A 249 10.96 12.83 -16.51
C GLY A 249 10.79 11.68 -15.50
N HIS A 250 9.60 11.10 -15.36
CA HIS A 250 9.39 10.01 -14.41
C HIS A 250 8.37 8.98 -14.94
N ILE A 251 8.64 7.71 -14.67
CA ILE A 251 7.66 6.63 -14.80
C ILE A 251 7.14 6.32 -13.40
N LEU A 252 5.84 6.44 -13.19
CA LEU A 252 5.20 6.24 -11.89
C LEU A 252 4.35 4.96 -11.91
N PRO A 253 4.69 3.96 -11.10
CA PRO A 253 3.81 2.81 -10.93
C PRO A 253 2.53 3.25 -10.23
N ASN A 254 1.40 2.69 -10.68
CA ASN A 254 0.10 2.98 -10.12
C ASN A 254 -0.78 1.73 -10.05
N VAL A 255 -1.75 1.74 -9.17
CA VAL A 255 -2.73 0.68 -8.98
C VAL A 255 -4.11 1.26 -9.20
N ILE A 256 -4.81 0.76 -10.20
CA ILE A 256 -6.15 1.21 -10.57
C ILE A 256 -7.15 0.10 -10.21
N PRO A 257 -7.98 0.29 -9.17
CA PRO A 257 -9.04 -0.67 -8.89
C PRO A 257 -10.10 -0.59 -9.98
N LEU A 258 -10.56 -1.75 -10.45
CA LEU A 258 -11.54 -1.86 -11.53
C LEU A 258 -12.93 -2.24 -10.99
N ASN A 259 -13.00 -3.38 -10.29
CA ASN A 259 -14.25 -3.97 -9.82
C ASN A 259 -14.03 -4.67 -8.47
N LEU A 260 -15.11 -4.96 -7.75
CA LEU A 260 -15.01 -5.92 -6.64
C LEU A 260 -14.61 -7.28 -7.22
N ALA A 261 -13.66 -7.95 -6.56
CA ALA A 261 -13.39 -9.33 -6.88
C ALA A 261 -14.68 -10.12 -6.63
N SER A 262 -15.19 -10.79 -7.66
CA SER A 262 -16.26 -11.75 -7.44
C SER A 262 -15.77 -12.73 -6.38
N GLU A 263 -16.53 -12.91 -5.30
CA GLU A 263 -16.28 -13.98 -4.35
C GLU A 263 -16.23 -15.28 -5.15
N GLU A 264 -15.03 -15.75 -5.43
CA GLU A 264 -14.86 -17.16 -5.71
C GLU A 264 -15.19 -17.86 -4.39
N THR A 265 -16.48 -17.99 -4.08
CA THR A 265 -16.95 -19.07 -3.23
C THR A 265 -16.23 -20.29 -3.76
N GLY A 266 -15.46 -20.97 -2.92
CA GLY A 266 -14.65 -22.13 -3.24
C GLY A 266 -15.38 -23.39 -3.73
N ALA A 267 -16.45 -23.18 -4.49
CA ALA A 267 -16.94 -24.09 -5.49
C ALA A 267 -15.97 -23.94 -6.68
N ALA A 268 -15.10 -24.93 -6.86
CA ALA A 268 -14.39 -25.16 -8.12
C ALA A 268 -15.37 -24.78 -9.25
N GLN A 269 -15.09 -23.65 -9.94
CA GLN A 269 -15.96 -23.26 -11.04
C GLN A 269 -15.97 -24.44 -11.98
N ASP A 270 -17.14 -25.06 -12.11
CA ASP A 270 -17.34 -26.14 -13.04
C ASP A 270 -16.79 -25.64 -14.41
N PRO A 271 -15.67 -26.17 -14.88
CA PRO A 271 -15.03 -25.69 -16.10
C PRO A 271 -15.97 -25.86 -17.32
N ASP A 272 -16.97 -26.71 -17.20
CA ASP A 272 -17.97 -26.98 -18.22
C ASP A 272 -19.26 -26.13 -18.03
N ARG A 273 -19.31 -25.25 -17.02
CA ARG A 273 -20.45 -24.31 -16.86
C ARG A 273 -20.59 -23.44 -18.09
N ARG A 274 -21.76 -23.48 -18.71
CA ARG A 274 -22.13 -22.62 -19.83
C ARG A 274 -22.12 -21.14 -19.39
N SER A 275 -21.48 -20.28 -20.16
CA SER A 275 -21.31 -18.86 -19.87
C SER A 275 -21.38 -18.04 -21.15
N ILE A 276 -21.94 -16.84 -21.05
CA ILE A 276 -21.87 -15.86 -22.12
C ILE A 276 -20.60 -15.02 -21.90
N ALA A 277 -19.83 -14.79 -22.96
CA ALA A 277 -18.65 -13.93 -22.89
C ALA A 277 -18.52 -13.07 -24.15
N THR A 278 -17.82 -11.96 -24.02
CA THR A 278 -17.39 -11.14 -25.14
C THR A 278 -15.87 -11.16 -25.22
N ILE A 279 -15.32 -11.50 -26.40
CA ILE A 279 -13.90 -11.35 -26.70
C ILE A 279 -13.75 -10.11 -27.59
N THR A 280 -12.96 -9.15 -27.11
CA THR A 280 -12.56 -7.96 -27.88
C THR A 280 -11.13 -8.19 -28.38
N ILE A 281 -10.92 -8.06 -29.70
CA ILE A 281 -9.63 -8.21 -30.36
C ILE A 281 -9.27 -6.86 -30.99
N ILE A 282 -8.06 -6.39 -30.75
CA ILE A 282 -7.45 -5.25 -31.44
C ILE A 282 -6.32 -5.79 -32.30
N ALA A 283 -6.42 -5.65 -33.62
CA ALA A 283 -5.40 -6.09 -34.57
C ALA A 283 -4.76 -4.87 -35.26
N HIS A 284 -3.42 -4.87 -35.36
CA HIS A 284 -2.64 -3.79 -35.97
C HIS A 284 -2.53 -3.90 -37.48
N SER A 285 -2.94 -5.00 -38.09
CA SER A 285 -2.99 -5.16 -39.54
C SER A 285 -4.12 -6.07 -40.01
N ASN A 286 -4.54 -5.88 -41.25
CA ASN A 286 -5.56 -6.73 -41.88
C ASN A 286 -5.04 -8.14 -42.20
N ALA A 287 -3.72 -8.33 -42.23
CA ALA A 287 -3.10 -9.63 -42.47
C ALA A 287 -3.44 -10.69 -41.42
N MET A 288 -3.81 -10.27 -40.20
CA MET A 288 -4.22 -11.16 -39.11
C MET A 288 -5.65 -11.70 -39.25
N ALA A 289 -6.44 -11.14 -40.17
CA ALA A 289 -7.84 -11.54 -40.34
C ALA A 289 -8.02 -13.01 -40.70
N GLU A 290 -7.09 -13.60 -41.49
CA GLU A 290 -7.14 -15.01 -41.85
C GLU A 290 -6.87 -15.93 -40.66
N GLY A 291 -5.87 -15.60 -39.84
CA GLY A 291 -5.55 -16.36 -38.62
C GLY A 291 -6.68 -16.30 -37.58
N ILE A 292 -7.27 -15.11 -37.37
CA ILE A 292 -8.42 -14.93 -36.49
C ILE A 292 -9.63 -15.72 -37.04
N ASN A 293 -9.91 -15.63 -38.34
CA ASN A 293 -11.03 -16.32 -38.97
C ASN A 293 -10.87 -17.83 -38.90
N GLY A 294 -9.65 -18.36 -39.11
CA GLY A 294 -9.36 -19.78 -39.00
C GLY A 294 -9.64 -20.33 -37.62
N LEU A 295 -9.19 -19.62 -36.56
CA LEU A 295 -9.49 -19.99 -35.18
C LEU A 295 -10.98 -19.92 -34.90
N LEU A 296 -11.67 -18.86 -35.32
CA LEU A 296 -13.09 -18.71 -35.07
C LEU A 296 -13.95 -19.78 -35.77
N GLN A 297 -13.51 -20.33 -36.89
CA GLN A 297 -14.18 -21.45 -37.54
C GLN A 297 -14.22 -22.72 -36.68
N GLU A 298 -13.12 -22.99 -35.94
CA GLU A 298 -13.07 -24.13 -35.02
C GLU A 298 -14.07 -24.01 -33.87
N TYR A 299 -14.38 -22.78 -33.46
CA TYR A 299 -15.29 -22.47 -32.36
C TYR A 299 -16.64 -21.90 -32.83
N ALA A 300 -16.96 -22.04 -34.11
CA ALA A 300 -18.19 -21.51 -34.72
C ALA A 300 -19.49 -21.86 -33.95
N PRO A 301 -19.65 -23.08 -33.38
CA PRO A 301 -20.84 -23.40 -32.59
C PRO A 301 -21.06 -22.56 -31.34
N LEU A 302 -20.02 -21.88 -30.84
CA LEU A 302 -20.08 -21.02 -29.65
C LEU A 302 -20.33 -19.55 -30.01
N VAL A 303 -20.15 -19.16 -31.27
CA VAL A 303 -20.24 -17.76 -31.70
C VAL A 303 -21.71 -17.36 -31.86
N VAL A 304 -22.19 -16.48 -30.98
CA VAL A 304 -23.53 -15.91 -31.05
C VAL A 304 -23.59 -14.72 -31.99
N GLY A 305 -22.53 -13.92 -32.01
CA GLY A 305 -22.46 -12.75 -32.86
C GLY A 305 -21.00 -12.24 -33.00
N ARG A 306 -20.76 -11.55 -34.10
CA ARG A 306 -19.47 -10.93 -34.38
C ARG A 306 -19.68 -9.55 -35.01
N MET A 307 -18.89 -8.56 -34.55
CA MET A 307 -18.87 -7.22 -35.11
C MET A 307 -17.42 -6.80 -35.32
N GLY A 308 -17.07 -6.46 -36.56
CA GLY A 308 -15.76 -5.92 -36.91
C GLY A 308 -15.88 -4.45 -37.32
N MET A 309 -15.01 -3.60 -36.77
CA MET A 309 -14.97 -2.17 -37.09
C MET A 309 -13.53 -1.77 -37.48
N PRO A 310 -13.33 -1.31 -38.74
CA PRO A 310 -12.04 -0.74 -39.10
C PRO A 310 -11.89 0.66 -38.46
N TYR A 311 -10.87 0.82 -37.65
CA TYR A 311 -10.52 2.14 -37.07
C TYR A 311 -9.44 2.79 -37.91
N ARG A 312 -9.86 3.45 -39.00
CA ARG A 312 -8.99 3.94 -40.08
C ARG A 312 -7.99 4.99 -39.64
N GLU A 313 -8.32 5.82 -38.65
CA GLU A 313 -7.45 6.89 -38.14
C GLU A 313 -6.15 6.36 -37.52
N CYS A 314 -6.20 5.17 -36.91
CA CYS A 314 -5.04 4.54 -36.25
C CYS A 314 -4.53 3.30 -36.99
N GLY A 315 -5.12 2.90 -38.11
CA GLY A 315 -4.76 1.67 -38.84
C GLY A 315 -5.10 0.39 -38.08
N LEU A 316 -6.02 0.45 -37.13
CA LEU A 316 -6.41 -0.67 -36.27
C LEU A 316 -7.72 -1.31 -36.73
N TYR A 317 -7.89 -2.59 -36.39
CA TYR A 317 -9.11 -3.35 -36.57
C TYR A 317 -9.64 -3.82 -35.22
N LEU A 318 -10.83 -3.39 -34.84
CA LEU A 318 -11.52 -3.86 -33.65
C LEU A 318 -12.53 -4.94 -34.01
N ILE A 319 -12.42 -6.09 -33.37
CA ILE A 319 -13.35 -7.20 -33.55
C ILE A 319 -13.92 -7.57 -32.18
N ASN A 320 -15.24 -7.51 -32.05
CA ASN A 320 -15.96 -7.99 -30.88
C ASN A 320 -16.71 -9.27 -31.25
N ILE A 321 -16.57 -10.29 -30.41
CA ILE A 321 -17.17 -11.60 -30.60
C ILE A 321 -17.94 -11.95 -29.34
N THR A 322 -19.24 -12.20 -29.48
CA THR A 322 -20.06 -12.72 -28.39
C THR A 322 -20.14 -14.23 -28.50
N LEU A 323 -19.86 -14.91 -27.39
CA LEU A 323 -19.78 -16.36 -27.29
C LEU A 323 -20.74 -16.87 -26.21
N ASP A 324 -21.34 -18.04 -26.46
CA ASP A 324 -22.13 -18.77 -25.48
C ASP A 324 -21.65 -20.23 -25.47
N GLY A 325 -21.09 -20.66 -24.38
CA GLY A 325 -20.57 -22.04 -24.27
C GLY A 325 -19.85 -22.32 -22.94
N PRO A 326 -19.19 -23.52 -22.85
CA PRO A 326 -18.43 -23.87 -21.67
C PRO A 326 -17.30 -22.87 -21.42
N ARG A 327 -17.17 -22.41 -20.18
CA ARG A 327 -16.17 -21.40 -19.79
C ARG A 327 -14.74 -21.81 -20.13
N ARG A 328 -14.44 -23.11 -20.01
CA ARG A 328 -13.14 -23.69 -20.41
C ARG A 328 -12.87 -23.49 -21.89
N THR A 329 -13.85 -23.76 -22.75
CA THR A 329 -13.68 -23.66 -24.20
C THR A 329 -13.53 -22.19 -24.66
N ILE A 330 -14.25 -21.26 -24.01
CA ILE A 330 -14.09 -19.82 -24.27
C ILE A 330 -12.69 -19.33 -23.83
N ARG A 331 -12.18 -19.79 -22.70
CA ARG A 331 -10.81 -19.47 -22.24
C ARG A 331 -9.74 -20.03 -23.18
N ASP A 332 -9.94 -21.24 -23.69
CA ASP A 332 -9.03 -21.86 -24.66
C ASP A 332 -8.96 -21.04 -25.95
N LEU A 333 -10.09 -20.63 -26.51
CA LEU A 333 -10.13 -19.72 -27.65
C LEU A 333 -9.41 -18.39 -27.37
N SER A 334 -9.67 -17.79 -26.22
CA SER A 334 -8.99 -16.54 -25.80
C SER A 334 -7.47 -16.69 -25.72
N HIS A 335 -7.01 -17.78 -25.13
CA HIS A 335 -5.57 -18.10 -25.03
C HIS A 335 -4.95 -18.30 -26.42
N ARG A 336 -5.57 -19.06 -27.32
CA ARG A 336 -5.09 -19.30 -28.68
C ARG A 336 -5.07 -18.03 -29.52
N LEU A 337 -6.06 -17.15 -29.36
CA LEU A 337 -6.06 -15.84 -29.99
C LEU A 337 -4.90 -14.96 -29.50
N ASN A 338 -4.59 -14.97 -28.19
CA ASN A 338 -3.45 -14.24 -27.63
C ASN A 338 -2.07 -14.74 -28.12
N LEU A 339 -1.99 -15.92 -28.68
CA LEU A 339 -0.75 -16.46 -29.26
C LEU A 339 -0.48 -15.93 -30.69
N LEU A 340 -1.47 -15.28 -31.32
CA LEU A 340 -1.29 -14.67 -32.63
C LEU A 340 -0.46 -13.38 -32.49
N PRO A 341 0.50 -13.10 -33.40
CA PRO A 341 1.30 -11.89 -33.33
C PRO A 341 0.46 -10.64 -33.64
N GLU A 342 0.89 -9.49 -33.13
CA GLU A 342 0.32 -8.16 -33.43
C GLU A 342 -1.18 -8.01 -33.10
N ILE A 343 -1.71 -8.79 -32.15
CA ILE A 343 -3.06 -8.62 -31.65
C ILE A 343 -3.09 -8.52 -30.12
N SER A 344 -4.07 -7.76 -29.62
CA SER A 344 -4.40 -7.71 -28.20
C SER A 344 -5.81 -8.27 -28.01
N VAL A 345 -5.96 -9.18 -27.04
CA VAL A 345 -7.23 -9.86 -26.78
C VAL A 345 -7.67 -9.63 -25.36
N LYS A 346 -8.93 -9.20 -25.18
CA LYS A 346 -9.57 -9.10 -23.87
C LYS A 346 -10.86 -9.90 -23.85
N THR A 347 -10.99 -10.78 -22.86
CA THR A 347 -12.21 -11.60 -22.67
C THR A 347 -12.96 -11.15 -21.43
N THR A 348 -14.23 -10.88 -21.58
CA THR A 348 -15.13 -10.49 -20.47
C THR A 348 -16.28 -11.50 -20.42
N PHE A 349 -16.47 -12.13 -19.26
CA PHE A 349 -17.60 -13.03 -19.00
C PHE A 349 -18.77 -12.24 -18.44
N ALA A 350 -19.97 -12.52 -18.94
CA ALA A 350 -21.19 -11.94 -18.37
C ALA A 350 -21.44 -12.50 -16.97
N GLU A 351 -21.75 -11.60 -16.02
CA GLU A 351 -22.17 -11.97 -14.68
C GLU A 351 -23.68 -12.20 -14.65
N GLY A 352 -24.09 -13.34 -14.11
CA GLY A 352 -25.52 -13.70 -13.97
C GLY A 352 -25.75 -15.21 -14.06
N LYS A 353 -26.94 -15.63 -13.61
CA LYS A 353 -27.47 -16.98 -13.91
C LYS A 353 -28.28 -16.85 -15.21
N PHE A 354 -27.72 -17.36 -16.28
CA PHE A 354 -28.41 -17.51 -17.56
C PHE A 354 -28.85 -18.96 -17.75
#